data_2a76451f008da212605466db3c04456f
#
_entry.id   2a76451f008da212605466db3c04456f
#
_cell.length_a   1.000
_cell.length_b   1.000
_cell.length_c   1.000
_cell.angle_alpha   90.00
_cell.angle_beta   90.00
_cell.angle_gamma   90.00
#
_symmetry.space_group_name_H-M   'P 1'
#
loop_
_entity.id
_entity.type
_entity.pdbx_description
1 polymer ?
#
loop_
_entity_poly.entity_id
_entity_poly.type
_entity_poly.pdbx_seq_one_letter_code
_entity_poly.pdbx_strand_id
1 'polypeptide(L)'
;MITKAIDNCFQHAKRRGWAKTYWAFDVHGTILRPNYKTNQISKEFYPHAVNVMQMLNRRKDIVKILYTCSYPHEIEQYLEYFDQYGIRFDYINTNPEVADGGYGYYKDKFYFNVLLDDKAGFDGDTDWEEILSLLKKHTID
;
A
#
# COMPACT_ATOMS: atom_id res chain seq x y z
N MET A 1 13.19 7.27 -5.00
CA MET A 1 12.47 8.01 -3.94
C MET A 1 11.68 7.11 -3.01
N ILE A 2 10.77 6.32 -3.53
CA ILE A 2 9.97 5.42 -2.68
C ILE A 2 10.82 4.35 -2.01
N THR A 3 11.86 3.85 -2.66
CA THR A 3 12.75 2.85 -2.10
C THR A 3 13.47 3.35 -0.86
N LYS A 4 13.81 4.64 -0.82
CA LYS A 4 14.41 5.23 0.37
C LYS A 4 13.43 5.23 1.55
N ALA A 5 12.16 5.57 1.30
CA ALA A 5 11.14 5.55 2.34
C ALA A 5 10.93 4.14 2.89
N ILE A 6 10.89 3.15 2.00
CA ILE A 6 10.69 1.74 2.38
C ILE A 6 11.91 1.22 3.14
N ASP A 7 13.11 1.51 2.66
CA ASP A 7 14.33 1.07 3.32
C ASP A 7 14.44 1.69 4.72
N ASN A 8 14.14 2.98 4.84
CA ASN A 8 14.09 3.65 6.15
C ASN A 8 13.06 3.00 7.08
N CYS A 9 11.91 2.60 6.53
CA CYS A 9 10.86 1.92 7.30
C CYS A 9 11.40 0.61 7.89
N PHE A 10 12.04 -0.23 7.08
CA PHE A 10 12.64 -1.47 7.55
C PHE A 10 13.72 -1.24 8.60
N GLN A 11 14.57 -0.24 8.39
CA GLN A 11 15.63 0.09 9.34
C GLN A 11 15.08 0.58 10.67
N HIS A 12 14.05 1.43 10.65
CA HIS A 12 13.40 1.92 11.86
C HIS A 12 12.72 0.78 12.62
N ALA A 13 12.04 -0.11 11.91
CA ALA A 13 11.40 -1.26 12.52
C ALA A 13 12.41 -2.16 13.23
N LYS A 14 13.55 -2.41 12.59
CA LYS A 14 14.62 -3.21 13.16
C LYS A 14 15.20 -2.57 14.42
N ARG A 15 15.53 -1.28 14.34
CA ARG A 15 16.13 -0.54 15.45
C ARG A 15 15.21 -0.44 16.67
N ARG A 16 13.91 -0.27 16.43
CA ARG A 16 12.91 -0.03 17.48
C ARG A 16 12.18 -1.30 17.91
N GLY A 17 12.47 -2.43 17.26
CA GLY A 17 11.84 -3.70 17.59
C GLY A 17 10.36 -3.75 17.23
N TRP A 18 9.93 -3.05 16.18
CA TRP A 18 8.54 -3.10 15.75
C TRP A 18 8.24 -4.43 15.08
N ALA A 19 7.16 -5.07 15.51
CA ALA A 19 6.70 -6.32 14.89
C ALA A 19 6.01 -6.05 13.55
N LYS A 20 5.43 -4.88 13.38
CA LYS A 20 4.66 -4.51 12.19
C LYS A 20 4.96 -3.08 11.76
N THR A 21 4.85 -2.84 10.46
CA THR A 21 4.78 -1.48 9.89
C THR A 21 3.53 -1.37 9.04
N TYR A 22 3.09 -0.14 8.80
CA TYR A 22 1.79 0.16 8.19
C TYR A 22 2.02 0.92 6.90
N TRP A 23 1.55 0.35 5.80
CA TRP A 23 1.74 0.90 4.46
C TRP A 23 0.39 1.26 3.86
N ALA A 24 0.27 2.49 3.40
CA ALA A 24 -0.94 3.00 2.76
C ALA A 24 -0.74 3.03 1.25
N PHE A 25 -1.75 2.60 0.51
CA PHE A 25 -1.71 2.46 -0.95
C PHE A 25 -2.88 3.19 -1.59
N ASP A 26 -2.57 4.14 -2.47
CA ASP A 26 -3.54 4.71 -3.38
C ASP A 26 -3.85 3.72 -4.52
N VAL A 27 -4.98 3.89 -5.19
CA VAL A 27 -5.38 3.00 -6.29
C VAL A 27 -5.03 3.59 -7.65
N HIS A 28 -5.73 4.68 -8.03
CA HIS A 28 -5.58 5.28 -9.35
C HIS A 28 -4.25 6.00 -9.49
N GLY A 29 -3.51 5.69 -10.53
CA GLY A 29 -2.20 6.30 -10.75
C GLY A 29 -1.09 5.65 -9.92
N THR A 30 -1.41 4.63 -9.11
CA THR A 30 -0.46 3.95 -8.23
C THR A 30 -0.45 2.44 -8.47
N ILE A 31 -1.55 1.74 -8.18
CA ILE A 31 -1.68 0.30 -8.45
C ILE A 31 -2.27 0.07 -9.84
N LEU A 32 -3.33 0.81 -10.14
CA LEU A 32 -4.05 0.71 -11.42
C LEU A 32 -3.91 2.02 -12.18
N ARG A 33 -3.80 1.93 -13.51
CA ARG A 33 -3.78 3.11 -14.36
C ARG A 33 -5.12 3.84 -14.24
N PRO A 34 -5.12 5.17 -14.29
CA PRO A 34 -6.38 5.91 -14.22
C PRO A 34 -7.32 5.54 -15.35
N ASN A 35 -8.62 5.47 -15.06
CA ASN A 35 -9.66 5.27 -16.05
C ASN A 35 -10.71 6.35 -15.86
N TYR A 36 -10.84 7.23 -16.85
CA TYR A 36 -11.78 8.35 -16.80
C TYR A 36 -13.15 8.02 -17.39
N LYS A 37 -13.39 6.76 -17.75
CA LYS A 37 -14.69 6.32 -18.23
C LYS A 37 -15.64 6.18 -17.04
N THR A 38 -16.84 6.75 -17.19
CA THR A 38 -17.88 6.64 -16.16
C THR A 38 -18.37 5.18 -16.03
N ASN A 39 -18.73 4.78 -14.82
CA ASN A 39 -19.34 3.50 -14.50
C ASN A 39 -18.43 2.26 -14.68
N GLN A 40 -17.13 2.46 -14.84
CA GLN A 40 -16.18 1.35 -14.93
C GLN A 40 -14.96 1.62 -14.06
N ILE A 41 -14.58 0.64 -13.27
CA ILE A 41 -13.32 0.69 -12.54
C ILE A 41 -12.16 0.48 -13.51
N SER A 42 -11.00 1.04 -13.20
CA SER A 42 -9.77 0.71 -13.91
C SER A 42 -9.40 -0.75 -13.65
N LYS A 43 -8.89 -1.44 -14.67
CA LYS A 43 -8.48 -2.84 -14.57
C LYS A 43 -7.07 -3.07 -15.09
N GLU A 44 -6.33 -2.02 -15.40
CA GLU A 44 -4.97 -2.13 -15.93
C GLU A 44 -3.96 -1.85 -14.83
N PHE A 45 -3.25 -2.90 -14.42
CA PHE A 45 -2.18 -2.77 -13.42
C PHE A 45 -0.93 -2.12 -14.03
N TYR A 46 -0.23 -1.36 -13.21
CA TYR A 46 1.13 -0.93 -13.56
C TYR A 46 2.08 -2.13 -13.54
N PRO A 47 3.21 -2.04 -14.30
CA PRO A 47 4.18 -3.15 -14.35
C PRO A 47 4.66 -3.54 -12.95
N HIS A 48 4.69 -4.84 -12.68
CA HIS A 48 5.15 -5.45 -11.42
C HIS A 48 4.28 -5.17 -10.19
N ALA A 49 3.21 -4.39 -10.32
CA ALA A 49 2.34 -4.07 -9.18
C ALA A 49 1.73 -5.34 -8.58
N VAL A 50 1.23 -6.24 -9.42
CA VAL A 50 0.63 -7.51 -8.95
C VAL A 50 1.66 -8.32 -8.17
N ASN A 51 2.87 -8.48 -8.72
CA ASN A 51 3.92 -9.28 -8.08
C ASN A 51 4.29 -8.72 -6.70
N VAL A 52 4.46 -7.40 -6.62
CA VAL A 52 4.80 -6.74 -5.36
C VAL A 52 3.67 -6.91 -4.34
N MET A 53 2.44 -6.64 -4.76
CA MET A 53 1.29 -6.76 -3.85
C MET A 53 1.10 -8.19 -3.36
N GLN A 54 1.33 -9.19 -4.21
CA GLN A 54 1.29 -10.59 -3.80
C GLN A 54 2.38 -10.91 -2.79
N MET A 55 3.59 -10.40 -2.98
CA MET A 55 4.68 -10.56 -2.01
C MET A 55 4.31 -9.93 -0.66
N LEU A 56 3.78 -8.71 -0.69
CA LEU A 56 3.34 -8.02 0.53
C LEU A 56 2.22 -8.78 1.22
N ASN A 57 1.33 -9.39 0.45
CA ASN A 57 0.21 -10.16 1.00
C ASN A 57 0.68 -11.37 1.83
N ARG A 58 1.87 -11.89 1.54
CA ARG A 58 2.45 -13.01 2.28
C ARG A 58 3.25 -12.58 3.52
N ARG A 59 3.47 -11.26 3.71
CA ARG A 59 4.26 -10.74 4.82
C ARG A 59 3.37 -10.42 6.01
N LYS A 60 3.76 -10.93 7.18
CA LYS A 60 3.05 -10.67 8.43
C LYS A 60 3.52 -9.39 9.13
N ASP A 61 4.68 -8.87 8.71
CA ASP A 61 5.26 -7.66 9.29
C ASP A 61 4.77 -6.37 8.63
N ILE A 62 3.96 -6.47 7.57
CA ILE A 62 3.42 -5.31 6.85
C ILE A 62 1.92 -5.37 6.86
N VAL A 63 1.30 -4.35 7.44
CA VAL A 63 -0.15 -4.14 7.40
C VAL A 63 -0.46 -3.24 6.22
N LYS A 64 -1.35 -3.67 5.34
CA LYS A 64 -1.69 -2.96 4.11
C LYS A 64 -3.02 -2.22 4.29
N ILE A 65 -2.99 -0.92 4.07
CA ILE A 65 -4.17 -0.06 4.20
C ILE A 65 -4.47 0.53 2.83
N LEU A 66 -5.68 0.31 2.34
CA LEU A 66 -6.14 0.95 1.11
C LEU A 66 -6.47 2.41 1.43
N TYR A 67 -5.84 3.34 0.70
CA TYR A 67 -6.02 4.77 0.92
C TYR A 67 -6.60 5.38 -0.36
N THR A 68 -7.92 5.57 -0.39
CA THR A 68 -8.61 6.01 -1.60
C THR A 68 -9.80 6.89 -1.27
N CYS A 69 -10.09 7.86 -2.13
CA CYS A 69 -11.29 8.67 -2.05
C CYS A 69 -12.40 8.16 -2.98
N SER A 70 -12.29 6.94 -3.46
CA SER A 70 -13.33 6.31 -4.27
C SER A 70 -14.62 6.11 -3.48
N TYR A 71 -15.75 6.07 -4.18
CA TYR A 71 -17.04 5.79 -3.54
C TYR A 71 -17.10 4.36 -2.99
N PRO A 72 -17.90 4.10 -1.95
CA PRO A 72 -17.98 2.76 -1.36
C PRO A 72 -18.28 1.63 -2.35
N HIS A 73 -19.15 1.85 -3.34
CA HIS A 73 -19.46 0.84 -4.35
C HIS A 73 -18.26 0.57 -5.27
N GLU A 74 -17.44 1.58 -5.54
CA GLU A 74 -16.21 1.40 -6.32
C GLU A 74 -15.17 0.63 -5.52
N ILE A 75 -15.06 0.91 -4.23
CA ILE A 75 -14.13 0.20 -3.34
C ILE A 75 -14.45 -1.28 -3.33
N GLU A 76 -15.73 -1.65 -3.21
CA GLU A 76 -16.14 -3.06 -3.27
C GLU A 76 -15.70 -3.73 -4.57
N GLN A 77 -15.86 -3.04 -5.71
CA GLN A 77 -15.44 -3.55 -7.00
C GLN A 77 -13.93 -3.72 -7.08
N TYR A 78 -13.16 -2.76 -6.55
CA TYR A 78 -11.69 -2.86 -6.51
C TYR A 78 -11.23 -4.02 -5.64
N LEU A 79 -11.83 -4.19 -4.47
CA LEU A 79 -11.45 -5.27 -3.56
C LEU A 79 -11.73 -6.64 -4.21
N GLU A 80 -12.87 -6.78 -4.89
CA GLU A 80 -13.22 -8.00 -5.59
C GLU A 80 -12.25 -8.28 -6.74
N TYR A 81 -11.90 -7.25 -7.50
CA TYR A 81 -10.94 -7.36 -8.60
C TYR A 81 -9.56 -7.73 -8.08
N PHE A 82 -9.08 -7.07 -7.02
CA PHE A 82 -7.79 -7.38 -6.41
C PHE A 82 -7.75 -8.80 -5.84
N ASP A 83 -8.84 -9.26 -5.25
CA ASP A 83 -8.90 -10.61 -4.69
C ASP A 83 -8.68 -11.69 -5.76
N GLN A 84 -9.09 -11.45 -7.00
CA GLN A 84 -8.84 -12.36 -8.12
C GLN A 84 -7.34 -12.58 -8.37
N TYR A 85 -6.50 -11.62 -7.97
CA TYR A 85 -5.05 -11.66 -8.11
C TYR A 85 -4.34 -12.00 -6.81
N GLY A 86 -5.08 -12.36 -5.77
CA GLY A 86 -4.50 -12.64 -4.47
C GLY A 86 -4.00 -11.40 -3.75
N ILE A 87 -4.56 -10.23 -4.06
CA ILE A 87 -4.21 -8.95 -3.44
C ILE A 87 -5.29 -8.61 -2.43
N ARG A 88 -4.90 -8.45 -1.17
CA ARG A 88 -5.81 -8.12 -0.07
C ARG A 88 -5.29 -6.97 0.75
N PHE A 89 -6.21 -6.22 1.34
CA PHE A 89 -5.91 -5.13 2.24
C PHE A 89 -6.48 -5.45 3.61
N ASP A 90 -5.75 -5.06 4.64
CA ASP A 90 -6.17 -5.30 6.03
C ASP A 90 -7.22 -4.29 6.47
N TYR A 91 -7.10 -3.03 6.01
CA TYR A 91 -8.02 -1.95 6.35
C TYR A 91 -8.21 -1.02 5.17
N ILE A 92 -9.27 -0.21 5.25
CA ILE A 92 -9.63 0.77 4.22
C ILE A 92 -9.78 2.13 4.89
N ASN A 93 -8.93 3.08 4.51
CA ASN A 93 -8.94 4.47 4.97
C ASN A 93 -8.91 4.63 6.50
N THR A 94 -8.38 3.65 7.22
CA THR A 94 -8.27 3.69 8.67
C THR A 94 -7.14 2.78 9.15
N ASN A 95 -6.64 3.04 10.34
CA ASN A 95 -5.69 2.16 11.01
C ASN A 95 -6.12 1.96 12.48
N PRO A 96 -7.00 0.99 12.76
CA PRO A 96 -7.46 0.76 14.13
C PRO A 96 -6.40 0.12 15.03
N GLU A 97 -5.28 -0.34 14.48
CA GLU A 97 -4.21 -0.94 15.28
C GLU A 97 -3.37 0.10 16.03
N VAL A 98 -3.38 1.38 15.59
CA VAL A 98 -2.65 2.44 16.27
C VAL A 98 -3.65 3.46 16.82
N ALA A 99 -3.80 3.46 18.15
CA ALA A 99 -4.73 4.35 18.84
C ALA A 99 -4.12 5.74 19.07
N ASP A 100 -4.99 6.72 19.29
CA ASP A 100 -4.59 8.06 19.71
C ASP A 100 -3.76 7.99 21.00
N GLY A 101 -2.77 8.87 21.10
CA GLY A 101 -1.92 8.97 22.28
C GLY A 101 -0.68 8.09 22.23
N GLY A 102 -0.59 7.12 21.30
CA GLY A 102 0.60 6.30 21.10
C GLY A 102 1.71 7.08 20.43
N TYR A 103 1.50 7.43 19.16
CA TYR A 103 2.44 8.23 18.36
C TYR A 103 1.88 9.59 17.98
N GLY A 104 0.59 9.86 18.25
CA GLY A 104 -0.05 11.12 17.89
C GLY A 104 -1.57 11.03 17.97
N TYR A 105 -2.22 11.94 17.25
CA TYR A 105 -3.67 12.08 17.18
C TYR A 105 -4.16 11.65 15.79
N TYR A 106 -5.01 10.64 15.74
CA TYR A 106 -5.36 9.98 14.47
C TYR A 106 -6.85 10.06 14.12
N LYS A 107 -7.57 11.06 14.62
CA LYS A 107 -8.99 11.24 14.30
C LYS A 107 -9.20 11.54 12.82
N ASP A 108 -8.39 12.46 12.27
CA ASP A 108 -8.55 12.95 10.91
C ASP A 108 -7.49 12.38 9.94
N LYS A 109 -6.44 11.77 10.48
CA LYS A 109 -5.36 11.21 9.68
C LYS A 109 -4.83 9.95 10.38
N PHE A 110 -5.01 8.79 9.76
CA PHE A 110 -4.53 7.55 10.36
C PHE A 110 -3.00 7.41 10.24
N TYR A 111 -2.42 6.61 11.14
CA TYR A 111 -0.98 6.37 11.16
C TYR A 111 -0.55 5.42 10.05
N PHE A 112 0.52 5.79 9.35
CA PHE A 112 1.21 4.89 8.42
C PHE A 112 2.71 5.20 8.41
N ASN A 113 3.51 4.23 8.01
CA ASN A 113 4.95 4.37 7.89
C ASN A 113 5.38 4.66 6.46
N VAL A 114 4.64 4.13 5.47
CA VAL A 114 4.94 4.28 4.05
C VAL A 114 3.65 4.65 3.32
N LEU A 115 3.73 5.63 2.43
CA LEU A 115 2.63 6.02 1.57
C LEU A 115 3.04 5.85 0.11
N LEU A 116 2.30 5.02 -0.62
CA LEU A 116 2.47 4.86 -2.06
C LEU A 116 1.30 5.56 -2.75
N ASP A 117 1.58 6.73 -3.30
CA ASP A 117 0.58 7.60 -3.90
C ASP A 117 1.25 8.44 -4.99
N ASP A 118 0.68 8.44 -6.20
CA ASP A 118 1.23 9.21 -7.33
C ASP A 118 1.30 10.70 -7.03
N LYS A 119 0.38 11.22 -6.23
CA LYS A 119 0.39 12.63 -5.82
C LYS A 119 1.51 12.94 -4.82
N ALA A 120 2.07 11.92 -4.19
CA ALA A 120 3.22 12.06 -3.31
C ALA A 120 4.54 11.71 -4.02
N GLY A 121 4.50 11.56 -5.35
CA GLY A 121 5.69 11.33 -6.17
C GLY A 121 5.93 9.88 -6.59
N PHE A 122 5.01 8.98 -6.30
CA PHE A 122 5.12 7.58 -6.74
C PHE A 122 4.91 7.48 -8.24
N ASP A 123 5.80 6.79 -8.93
CA ASP A 123 5.71 6.53 -10.37
C ASP A 123 5.39 5.04 -10.60
N GLY A 124 4.14 4.75 -10.99
CA GLY A 124 3.67 3.38 -11.20
C GLY A 124 4.41 2.64 -12.31
N ASP A 125 4.95 3.35 -13.29
CA ASP A 125 5.66 2.70 -14.40
C ASP A 125 7.04 2.18 -14.01
N THR A 126 7.68 2.76 -13.00
CA THR A 126 9.07 2.43 -12.63
C THR A 126 9.25 1.96 -11.19
N ASP A 127 8.47 2.48 -10.25
CA ASP A 127 8.72 2.28 -8.83
C ASP A 127 8.40 0.86 -8.34
N TRP A 128 7.42 0.19 -8.92
CA TRP A 128 7.09 -1.18 -8.52
C TRP A 128 8.26 -2.14 -8.75
N GLU A 129 8.98 -1.98 -9.86
CA GLU A 129 10.15 -2.80 -10.15
C GLU A 129 11.25 -2.60 -9.11
N GLU A 130 11.47 -1.34 -8.71
CA GLU A 130 12.45 -1.02 -7.68
C GLU A 130 12.05 -1.59 -6.32
N ILE A 131 10.76 -1.53 -5.98
CA ILE A 131 10.24 -2.12 -4.75
C ILE A 131 10.41 -3.64 -4.77
N LEU A 132 10.12 -4.27 -5.89
CA LEU A 132 10.31 -5.72 -6.05
C LEU A 132 11.74 -6.12 -5.72
N SER A 133 12.71 -5.40 -6.27
CA SER A 133 14.13 -5.65 -6.00
C SER A 133 14.47 -5.46 -4.52
N LEU A 134 13.92 -4.42 -3.90
CA LEU A 134 14.16 -4.13 -2.50
C LEU A 134 13.57 -5.20 -1.58
N LEU A 135 12.35 -5.65 -1.86
CA LEU A 135 11.69 -6.69 -1.06
C LEU A 135 12.43 -8.02 -1.12
N LYS A 136 13.07 -8.32 -2.24
CA LYS A 136 13.89 -9.53 -2.36
C LYS A 136 15.12 -9.49 -1.43
N LYS A 137 15.58 -8.30 -1.07
CA LYS A 137 16.68 -8.13 -0.12
C LYS A 137 16.22 -8.21 1.35
N HIS A 138 14.95 -7.95 1.61
CA HIS A 138 14.37 -7.98 2.95
C HIS A 138 13.43 -9.17 3.11
N THR A 139 13.95 -10.36 2.83
CA THR A 139 13.17 -11.60 2.98
C THR A 139 13.00 -11.94 4.46
N ILE A 140 11.86 -12.57 4.78
CA ILE A 140 11.59 -13.10 6.12
C ILE A 140 11.73 -14.62 6.03
N ASP A 141 12.54 -15.15 6.90
CA ASP A 141 12.70 -16.61 7.05
C ASP A 141 11.52 -17.24 7.80
#